data_941d96478e96bbdf0544cd3d4e473d2f
#
_entry.id   941d96478e96bbdf0544cd3d4e473d2f
#
_cell.length_a   1.000
_cell.length_b   1.000
_cell.length_c   1.000
_cell.angle_alpha   90.00
_cell.angle_beta   90.00
_cell.angle_gamma   90.00
#
_symmetry.space_group_name_H-M   'P 1'
#
loop_
_entity.id
_entity.type
_entity.pdbx_description
1 polymer ?
#
loop_
_entity_poly.entity_id
_entity_poly.type
_entity_poly.pdbx_seq_one_letter_code
_entity_poly.pdbx_strand_id
1 'polypeptide(L)'
;PYIKDKINIVNTPFSEQLPLAQLHWIISDENESITVESMSDGLHIYDNPVGVLTNNPPFPQQMFQLNNYMYLSPKQPRNTFCENLALDAYSRGMGGLGLPGDLSSSSRFVRVAFTKVNAISGESEEESVSQFFHILGSVDQQRGCCEVADGKYEITLYTSCCNVTKGIYYYNTYENHQISAVDMHVENLDSDKMICYPVIQGERINYQNK
;
A
#
# COMPACT_ATOMS: atom_id res chain seq x y z
N PRO A 1 -2.30 -10.66 -20.16
CA PRO A 1 -1.65 -11.21 -21.40
C PRO A 1 -1.10 -10.11 -22.31
N TYR A 2 -1.80 -8.96 -22.44
CA TYR A 2 -1.43 -7.91 -23.42
C TYR A 2 -0.12 -7.17 -23.12
N ILE A 3 0.27 -7.09 -21.88
CA ILE A 3 1.48 -6.35 -21.42
C ILE A 3 2.74 -7.22 -21.51
N LYS A 4 2.61 -8.54 -21.35
CA LYS A 4 3.72 -9.48 -21.15
C LYS A 4 4.80 -9.42 -22.23
N ASP A 5 4.42 -9.22 -23.49
CA ASP A 5 5.34 -9.19 -24.61
C ASP A 5 5.75 -7.76 -25.04
N LYS A 6 5.31 -6.74 -24.28
CA LYS A 6 5.48 -5.32 -24.61
C LYS A 6 6.25 -4.51 -23.56
N ILE A 7 6.48 -5.07 -22.39
CA ILE A 7 7.27 -4.41 -21.35
C ILE A 7 8.75 -4.72 -21.59
N ASN A 8 9.54 -3.66 -21.67
CA ASN A 8 10.99 -3.73 -21.59
C ASN A 8 11.45 -2.96 -20.35
N ILE A 9 12.14 -3.62 -19.44
CA ILE A 9 12.73 -2.99 -18.27
C ILE A 9 14.18 -2.65 -18.58
N VAL A 10 14.48 -1.37 -18.53
CA VAL A 10 15.83 -0.86 -18.75
C VAL A 10 16.56 -0.84 -17.41
N ASN A 11 17.65 -1.59 -17.32
CA ASN A 11 18.45 -1.73 -16.10
C ASN A 11 19.59 -0.69 -16.08
N THR A 12 19.21 0.59 -16.13
CA THR A 12 20.14 1.73 -16.05
C THR A 12 19.68 2.70 -14.95
N PRO A 13 20.62 3.39 -14.27
CA PRO A 13 20.24 4.43 -13.32
C PRO A 13 19.38 5.50 -13.98
N PHE A 14 18.38 6.02 -13.25
CA PHE A 14 17.53 7.12 -13.71
C PHE A 14 18.32 8.41 -13.94
N SER A 15 19.32 8.65 -13.11
CA SER A 15 20.28 9.76 -13.24
C SER A 15 21.62 9.38 -12.63
N GLU A 16 22.66 10.19 -12.90
CA GLU A 16 23.99 9.99 -12.30
C GLU A 16 24.00 10.10 -10.77
N GLN A 17 23.04 10.84 -10.19
CA GLN A 17 22.91 11.04 -8.75
C GLN A 17 22.10 9.95 -8.03
N LEU A 18 21.34 9.15 -8.77
CA LEU A 18 20.49 8.11 -8.21
C LEU A 18 21.06 6.73 -8.58
N PRO A 19 21.43 5.92 -7.58
CA PRO A 19 21.91 4.56 -7.83
C PRO A 19 20.79 3.71 -8.47
N LEU A 20 21.20 2.63 -9.11
CA LEU A 20 20.28 1.63 -9.61
C LEU A 20 19.47 1.07 -8.44
N ALA A 21 18.13 1.23 -8.50
CA ALA A 21 17.22 0.69 -7.51
C ALA A 21 16.66 -0.66 -7.96
N GLN A 22 16.49 -1.58 -7.02
CA GLN A 22 15.74 -2.82 -7.24
C GLN A 22 14.26 -2.50 -7.25
N LEU A 23 13.73 -2.21 -8.44
CA LEU A 23 12.32 -1.83 -8.62
C LEU A 23 11.49 -3.03 -9.03
N HIS A 24 10.24 -3.03 -8.59
CA HIS A 24 9.18 -3.89 -9.06
C HIS A 24 7.89 -3.07 -9.14
N TRP A 25 6.92 -3.56 -9.89
CA TRP A 25 5.73 -2.80 -10.22
C TRP A 25 4.48 -3.61 -9.97
N ILE A 26 3.45 -2.94 -9.46
CA ILE A 26 2.08 -3.44 -9.48
C ILE A 26 1.32 -2.69 -10.57
N ILE A 27 0.60 -3.42 -11.40
CA ILE A 27 -0.26 -2.86 -12.44
C ILE A 27 -1.64 -3.46 -12.23
N SER A 28 -2.63 -2.60 -12.08
CA SER A 28 -4.00 -3.02 -11.76
C SER A 28 -5.01 -2.31 -12.64
N ASP A 29 -6.08 -3.01 -12.98
CA ASP A 29 -7.30 -2.45 -13.53
C ASP A 29 -8.51 -2.84 -12.66
N GLU A 30 -9.72 -2.72 -13.17
CA GLU A 30 -10.95 -3.06 -12.43
C GLU A 30 -11.11 -4.57 -12.18
N ASN A 31 -10.45 -5.43 -12.95
CA ASN A 31 -10.65 -6.88 -12.95
C ASN A 31 -9.49 -7.64 -12.33
N GLU A 32 -8.24 -7.18 -12.57
CA GLU A 32 -7.04 -7.93 -12.21
C GLU A 32 -5.89 -7.03 -11.76
N SER A 33 -4.97 -7.62 -11.02
CA SER A 33 -3.69 -7.02 -10.68
C SER A 33 -2.56 -7.97 -11.05
N ILE A 34 -1.47 -7.41 -11.56
CA ILE A 34 -0.24 -8.16 -11.83
C ILE A 34 0.94 -7.51 -11.12
N THR A 35 1.93 -8.34 -10.78
CA THR A 35 3.24 -7.88 -10.29
C THR A 35 4.28 -8.15 -11.36
N VAL A 36 5.12 -7.15 -11.64
CA VAL A 36 6.21 -7.24 -12.60
C VAL A 36 7.53 -7.08 -11.85
N GLU A 37 8.42 -8.05 -11.99
CA GLU A 37 9.74 -8.06 -11.34
C GLU A 37 10.84 -8.39 -12.34
N SER A 38 11.92 -7.60 -12.32
CA SER A 38 13.14 -7.88 -13.08
C SER A 38 14.13 -8.61 -12.18
N MET A 39 14.30 -9.89 -12.42
CA MET A 39 15.15 -10.78 -11.63
C MET A 39 16.44 -11.11 -12.40
N SER A 40 17.39 -11.76 -11.74
CA SER A 40 18.69 -12.15 -12.36
C SER A 40 18.52 -13.13 -13.52
N ASP A 41 17.45 -13.87 -13.57
CA ASP A 41 17.10 -14.84 -14.60
C ASP A 41 16.09 -14.31 -15.65
N GLY A 42 15.69 -13.03 -15.54
CA GLY A 42 14.85 -12.35 -16.52
C GLY A 42 13.65 -11.60 -15.93
N LEU A 43 12.73 -11.25 -16.82
CA LEU A 43 11.50 -10.57 -16.48
C LEU A 43 10.42 -11.58 -16.07
N HIS A 44 9.87 -11.38 -14.87
CA HIS A 44 8.77 -12.17 -14.35
C HIS A 44 7.50 -11.33 -14.22
N ILE A 45 6.37 -11.93 -14.58
CA ILE A 45 5.04 -11.35 -14.42
C ILE A 45 4.17 -12.36 -13.70
N TYR A 46 3.64 -11.95 -12.56
CA TYR A 46 2.82 -12.78 -11.69
C TYR A 46 1.41 -12.22 -11.60
N ASP A 47 0.42 -13.10 -11.59
CA ASP A 47 -0.92 -12.72 -11.15
C ASP A 47 -0.88 -12.35 -9.66
N ASN A 48 -1.51 -11.23 -9.30
CA ASN A 48 -1.50 -10.72 -7.94
C ASN A 48 -2.92 -10.70 -7.36
N PRO A 49 -3.39 -11.84 -6.83
CA PRO A 49 -4.77 -11.97 -6.37
C PRO A 49 -5.09 -11.14 -5.11
N VAL A 50 -4.08 -10.68 -4.38
CA VAL A 50 -4.28 -9.81 -3.21
C VAL A 50 -4.23 -8.33 -3.58
N GLY A 51 -3.70 -8.00 -4.78
CA GLY A 51 -3.53 -6.62 -5.24
C GLY A 51 -2.71 -5.77 -4.29
N VAL A 52 -1.61 -6.34 -3.77
CA VAL A 52 -0.67 -5.71 -2.84
C VAL A 52 0.74 -6.00 -3.30
N LEU A 53 1.61 -5.01 -3.17
CA LEU A 53 3.04 -5.14 -3.39
C LEU A 53 3.77 -4.27 -2.38
N THR A 54 4.85 -4.81 -1.80
CA THR A 54 5.79 -4.07 -0.95
C THR A 54 7.21 -4.22 -1.52
N ASN A 55 8.25 -4.05 -0.73
CA ASN A 55 9.64 -4.20 -1.19
C ASN A 55 10.05 -5.69 -1.25
N ASN A 56 11.37 -5.98 -1.22
CA ASN A 56 11.90 -7.34 -1.10
C ASN A 56 11.30 -8.10 0.11
N PRO A 57 11.15 -9.43 0.06
CA PRO A 57 11.60 -10.37 -0.98
C PRO A 57 10.69 -10.38 -2.22
N PRO A 58 11.06 -11.13 -3.28
CA PRO A 58 10.24 -11.29 -4.47
C PRO A 58 8.80 -11.73 -4.18
N PHE A 59 7.87 -11.29 -5.02
CA PHE A 59 6.44 -11.47 -4.84
C PHE A 59 6.00 -12.93 -4.55
N PRO A 60 6.50 -13.98 -5.23
CA PRO A 60 6.11 -15.36 -4.89
C PRO A 60 6.44 -15.77 -3.45
N GLN A 61 7.54 -15.23 -2.89
CA GLN A 61 7.91 -15.51 -1.50
C GLN A 61 6.97 -14.79 -0.53
N GLN A 62 6.57 -13.56 -0.84
CA GLN A 62 5.58 -12.82 -0.05
C GLN A 62 4.22 -13.52 -0.07
N MET A 63 3.78 -14.01 -1.22
CA MET A 63 2.55 -14.81 -1.35
C MET A 63 2.65 -16.11 -0.56
N PHE A 64 3.79 -16.84 -0.66
CA PHE A 64 3.99 -18.07 0.11
C PHE A 64 3.94 -17.82 1.61
N GLN A 65 4.46 -16.68 2.09
CA GLN A 65 4.45 -16.34 3.51
C GLN A 65 3.03 -16.19 4.08
N LEU A 66 2.03 -15.83 3.28
CA LEU A 66 0.62 -15.73 3.73
C LEU A 66 0.08 -17.05 4.30
N ASN A 67 0.65 -18.20 3.90
CA ASN A 67 0.28 -19.50 4.47
C ASN A 67 0.50 -19.56 5.99
N ASN A 68 1.47 -18.84 6.52
CA ASN A 68 1.73 -18.80 7.96
C ASN A 68 0.65 -18.02 8.74
N TYR A 69 -0.24 -17.33 8.04
CA TYR A 69 -1.24 -16.42 8.60
C TYR A 69 -2.67 -16.82 8.26
N MET A 70 -2.89 -18.06 7.76
CA MET A 70 -4.22 -18.57 7.40
C MET A 70 -5.23 -18.60 8.56
N TYR A 71 -4.74 -18.55 9.79
CA TYR A 71 -5.58 -18.50 11.00
C TYR A 71 -6.13 -17.09 11.30
N LEU A 72 -5.60 -16.05 10.68
CA LEU A 72 -6.08 -14.69 10.88
C LEU A 72 -7.51 -14.52 10.35
N SER A 73 -8.31 -13.79 11.09
CA SER A 73 -9.72 -13.57 10.77
C SER A 73 -10.20 -12.22 11.33
N PRO A 74 -11.13 -11.52 10.66
CA PRO A 74 -11.83 -10.39 11.27
C PRO A 74 -12.82 -10.82 12.37
N LYS A 75 -13.12 -12.13 12.47
CA LYS A 75 -14.03 -12.70 13.46
C LYS A 75 -13.29 -13.02 14.76
N GLN A 76 -14.02 -13.04 15.87
CA GLN A 76 -13.47 -13.52 17.14
C GLN A 76 -13.07 -14.99 17.06
N PRO A 77 -11.92 -15.36 17.66
CA PRO A 77 -11.47 -16.73 17.68
C PRO A 77 -12.38 -17.61 18.55
N ARG A 78 -12.47 -18.87 18.19
CA ARG A 78 -13.01 -19.93 19.04
C ARG A 78 -11.85 -20.67 19.68
N ASN A 79 -12.07 -21.23 20.86
CA ASN A 79 -11.07 -22.09 21.48
C ASN A 79 -10.86 -23.37 20.65
N THR A 80 -9.75 -23.42 19.93
CA THR A 80 -9.26 -24.60 19.20
C THR A 80 -7.96 -25.13 19.81
N PHE A 81 -7.50 -24.52 20.90
CA PHE A 81 -6.26 -24.90 21.57
C PHE A 81 -6.40 -26.22 22.33
N CYS A 82 -7.45 -26.31 23.14
CA CYS A 82 -7.77 -27.52 23.92
C CYS A 82 -9.23 -27.45 24.39
N GLU A 83 -10.00 -28.52 24.12
CA GLU A 83 -11.43 -28.58 24.50
C GLU A 83 -11.65 -28.57 26.04
N ASN A 84 -10.73 -29.14 26.77
CA ASN A 84 -10.84 -29.26 28.25
C ASN A 84 -10.31 -28.04 28.99
N LEU A 85 -9.85 -27.00 28.29
CA LEU A 85 -9.36 -25.76 28.87
C LEU A 85 -10.32 -24.63 28.47
N ALA A 86 -10.92 -24.00 29.46
CA ALA A 86 -11.81 -22.85 29.23
C ALA A 86 -10.98 -21.63 28.86
N LEU A 87 -10.96 -21.29 27.58
CA LEU A 87 -10.32 -20.09 27.03
C LEU A 87 -11.35 -19.29 26.26
N ASP A 88 -11.50 -18.02 26.59
CA ASP A 88 -12.43 -17.10 25.98
C ASP A 88 -11.73 -15.85 25.41
N ALA A 89 -12.34 -15.27 24.39
CA ALA A 89 -11.88 -13.99 23.87
C ALA A 89 -12.13 -12.85 24.88
N TYR A 90 -11.08 -12.20 25.35
CA TYR A 90 -11.16 -11.14 26.37
C TYR A 90 -11.29 -9.73 25.77
N SER A 91 -11.12 -9.56 24.44
CA SER A 91 -11.30 -8.27 23.76
C SER A 91 -11.75 -8.45 22.30
N ARG A 92 -12.23 -7.37 21.67
CA ARG A 92 -12.51 -7.34 20.23
C ARG A 92 -11.22 -7.37 19.43
N GLY A 93 -11.27 -7.87 18.18
CA GLY A 93 -10.12 -7.91 17.26
C GLY A 93 -9.14 -9.06 17.49
N MET A 94 -9.42 -9.97 18.42
CA MET A 94 -8.52 -11.10 18.72
C MET A 94 -8.35 -12.10 17.57
N GLY A 95 -9.21 -12.09 16.56
CA GLY A 95 -8.98 -12.85 15.32
C GLY A 95 -7.74 -12.39 14.54
N GLY A 96 -7.26 -11.16 14.80
CA GLY A 96 -6.02 -10.60 14.25
C GLY A 96 -4.76 -10.87 15.10
N LEU A 97 -4.85 -11.67 16.18
CA LEU A 97 -3.67 -11.98 16.99
C LEU A 97 -2.58 -12.65 16.15
N GLY A 98 -1.36 -12.11 16.22
CA GLY A 98 -0.23 -12.56 15.40
C GLY A 98 -0.11 -11.84 14.06
N LEU A 99 -1.01 -10.89 13.73
CA LEU A 99 -0.77 -9.99 12.61
C LEU A 99 0.51 -9.19 12.87
N PRO A 100 1.53 -9.25 11.97
CA PRO A 100 2.82 -8.65 12.24
C PRO A 100 2.74 -7.13 12.30
N GLY A 101 3.37 -6.52 13.31
CA GLY A 101 3.31 -5.08 13.57
C GLY A 101 4.57 -4.31 13.20
N ASP A 102 5.67 -4.99 12.87
CA ASP A 102 6.92 -4.33 12.50
C ASP A 102 6.88 -3.72 11.09
N LEU A 103 7.87 -2.88 10.78
CA LEU A 103 7.91 -2.10 9.54
C LEU A 103 8.65 -2.80 8.39
N SER A 104 9.09 -4.05 8.56
CA SER A 104 9.71 -4.80 7.47
C SER A 104 8.75 -4.98 6.29
N SER A 105 9.30 -5.13 5.10
CA SER A 105 8.53 -5.32 3.87
C SER A 105 7.56 -6.50 3.98
N SER A 106 8.04 -7.65 4.45
CA SER A 106 7.24 -8.86 4.61
C SER A 106 6.09 -8.68 5.61
N SER A 107 6.34 -8.00 6.72
CA SER A 107 5.31 -7.71 7.73
C SER A 107 4.28 -6.71 7.22
N ARG A 108 4.71 -5.68 6.51
CA ARG A 108 3.82 -4.74 5.83
C ARG A 108 2.96 -5.43 4.78
N PHE A 109 3.55 -6.35 4.00
CA PHE A 109 2.80 -7.13 3.00
C PHE A 109 1.66 -7.92 3.64
N VAL A 110 1.94 -8.72 4.67
CA VAL A 110 0.92 -9.51 5.39
C VAL A 110 -0.16 -8.60 5.96
N ARG A 111 0.26 -7.51 6.63
CA ARG A 111 -0.66 -6.58 7.29
C ARG A 111 -1.59 -5.88 6.31
N VAL A 112 -1.06 -5.32 5.23
CA VAL A 112 -1.90 -4.61 4.24
C VAL A 112 -2.73 -5.59 3.41
N ALA A 113 -2.24 -6.80 3.11
CA ALA A 113 -3.02 -7.84 2.45
C ALA A 113 -4.23 -8.23 3.31
N PHE A 114 -4.03 -8.56 4.60
CA PHE A 114 -5.11 -8.85 5.53
C PHE A 114 -6.11 -7.69 5.63
N THR A 115 -5.62 -6.47 5.79
CA THR A 115 -6.45 -5.27 5.90
C THR A 115 -7.27 -5.06 4.63
N LYS A 116 -6.65 -5.10 3.45
CA LYS A 116 -7.31 -4.87 2.17
C LYS A 116 -8.40 -5.89 1.87
N VAL A 117 -8.11 -7.18 2.02
CA VAL A 117 -9.07 -8.23 1.65
C VAL A 117 -10.26 -8.33 2.61
N ASN A 118 -10.15 -7.79 3.82
CA ASN A 118 -11.22 -7.76 4.81
C ASN A 118 -11.88 -6.38 4.96
N ALA A 119 -11.30 -5.33 4.37
CA ALA A 119 -11.88 -4.00 4.41
C ALA A 119 -13.18 -3.93 3.60
N ILE A 120 -14.13 -3.17 4.11
CA ILE A 120 -15.42 -2.91 3.44
C ILE A 120 -15.41 -1.45 3.01
N SER A 121 -15.56 -1.21 1.72
CA SER A 121 -15.71 0.14 1.15
C SER A 121 -17.14 0.63 1.38
N GLY A 122 -17.31 1.96 1.45
CA GLY A 122 -18.62 2.56 1.39
C GLY A 122 -19.18 2.60 -0.05
N GLU A 123 -20.37 3.18 -0.19
CA GLU A 123 -21.06 3.27 -1.48
C GLU A 123 -20.67 4.53 -2.28
N SER A 124 -20.21 5.58 -1.59
CA SER A 124 -19.76 6.82 -2.24
C SER A 124 -18.28 6.80 -2.59
N GLU A 125 -17.87 7.70 -3.47
CA GLU A 125 -16.46 7.88 -3.82
C GLU A 125 -15.64 8.36 -2.61
N GLU A 126 -16.18 9.31 -1.87
CA GLU A 126 -15.52 9.86 -0.68
C GLU A 126 -15.28 8.79 0.37
N GLU A 127 -16.25 7.90 0.61
CA GLU A 127 -16.11 6.76 1.52
C GLU A 127 -15.07 5.77 1.00
N SER A 128 -15.07 5.48 -0.30
CA SER A 128 -14.11 4.57 -0.92
C SER A 128 -12.69 5.12 -0.88
N VAL A 129 -12.51 6.41 -1.17
CA VAL A 129 -11.23 7.12 -1.07
C VAL A 129 -10.75 7.12 0.38
N SER A 130 -11.62 7.48 1.34
CA SER A 130 -11.29 7.45 2.77
C SER A 130 -10.86 6.05 3.21
N GLN A 131 -11.61 5.01 2.82
CA GLN A 131 -11.25 3.62 3.15
C GLN A 131 -9.91 3.21 2.56
N PHE A 132 -9.58 3.65 1.35
CA PHE A 132 -8.28 3.40 0.74
C PHE A 132 -7.13 3.98 1.57
N PHE A 133 -7.26 5.21 2.04
CA PHE A 133 -6.27 5.83 2.93
C PHE A 133 -6.17 5.11 4.29
N HIS A 134 -7.27 4.60 4.85
CA HIS A 134 -7.25 3.76 6.05
C HIS A 134 -6.49 2.45 5.82
N ILE A 135 -6.66 1.80 4.67
CA ILE A 135 -5.92 0.58 4.32
C ILE A 135 -4.41 0.87 4.28
N LEU A 136 -3.99 1.91 3.56
CA LEU A 136 -2.57 2.27 3.45
C LEU A 136 -2.00 2.79 4.77
N GLY A 137 -2.79 3.52 5.57
CA GLY A 137 -2.39 3.97 6.91
C GLY A 137 -2.04 2.81 7.86
N SER A 138 -2.53 1.59 7.58
CA SER A 138 -2.14 0.40 8.35
C SER A 138 -0.66 0.04 8.22
N VAL A 139 0.03 0.57 7.21
CA VAL A 139 1.45 0.29 6.91
C VAL A 139 2.31 1.55 6.86
N ASP A 140 1.80 2.67 7.35
CA ASP A 140 2.56 3.91 7.47
C ASP A 140 3.81 3.72 8.33
N GLN A 141 4.90 4.36 7.90
CA GLN A 141 6.16 4.38 8.62
C GLN A 141 6.34 5.73 9.31
N GLN A 142 6.40 5.68 10.64
CA GLN A 142 6.51 6.86 11.50
C GLN A 142 7.98 7.25 11.68
N ARG A 143 8.23 8.55 11.75
CA ARG A 143 9.58 9.09 12.03
C ARG A 143 10.10 8.56 13.37
N GLY A 144 11.30 8.03 13.36
CA GLY A 144 11.96 7.44 14.52
C GLY A 144 11.79 5.94 14.68
N CYS A 145 10.88 5.29 13.93
CA CYS A 145 10.61 3.85 14.05
C CYS A 145 11.42 2.97 13.11
N CYS A 146 12.05 3.54 12.09
CA CYS A 146 12.92 2.83 11.15
C CYS A 146 14.14 3.69 10.84
N GLU A 147 15.26 3.43 11.53
CA GLU A 147 16.51 4.12 11.28
C GLU A 147 17.28 3.46 10.14
N VAL A 148 17.67 4.23 9.12
CA VAL A 148 18.40 3.78 7.95
C VAL A 148 19.87 4.21 7.95
N ALA A 149 20.20 5.26 8.71
CA ALA A 149 21.54 5.73 9.02
C ALA A 149 21.46 6.61 10.28
N ASP A 150 22.61 6.94 10.88
CA ASP A 150 22.68 7.74 12.09
C ASP A 150 21.82 9.03 11.99
N GLY A 151 20.77 9.11 12.79
CA GLY A 151 19.81 10.20 12.81
C GLY A 151 18.93 10.34 11.56
N LYS A 152 18.91 9.36 10.64
CA LYS A 152 18.07 9.34 9.44
C LYS A 152 17.04 8.22 9.52
N TYR A 153 15.78 8.57 9.29
CA TYR A 153 14.66 7.67 9.43
C TYR A 153 13.91 7.51 8.11
N GLU A 154 13.49 6.28 7.82
CA GLU A 154 12.50 6.01 6.79
C GLU A 154 11.12 6.41 7.29
N ILE A 155 10.37 7.13 6.46
CA ILE A 155 9.00 7.57 6.74
C ILE A 155 8.14 7.44 5.49
N THR A 156 6.84 7.32 5.67
CA THR A 156 5.87 7.45 4.57
C THR A 156 5.80 8.91 4.14
N LEU A 157 6.49 9.28 3.07
CA LEU A 157 6.54 10.66 2.59
C LEU A 157 5.18 11.18 2.13
N TYR A 158 4.43 10.33 1.42
CA TYR A 158 3.07 10.60 0.96
C TYR A 158 2.33 9.29 0.71
N THR A 159 1.01 9.38 0.74
CA THR A 159 0.10 8.32 0.33
C THR A 159 -0.77 8.84 -0.81
N SER A 160 -0.99 8.03 -1.84
CA SER A 160 -1.80 8.43 -2.98
C SER A 160 -2.78 7.35 -3.42
N CYS A 161 -3.89 7.79 -4.02
CA CYS A 161 -4.96 6.98 -4.55
C CYS A 161 -5.37 7.52 -5.92
N CYS A 162 -5.56 6.64 -6.90
CA CYS A 162 -6.05 7.02 -8.22
C CYS A 162 -7.46 6.47 -8.44
N ASN A 163 -8.45 7.34 -8.66
CA ASN A 163 -9.71 6.93 -9.27
C ASN A 163 -9.54 6.93 -10.79
N VAL A 164 -9.18 5.78 -11.35
CA VAL A 164 -8.89 5.65 -12.79
C VAL A 164 -10.12 5.82 -13.67
N THR A 165 -11.32 5.56 -13.13
CA THR A 165 -12.58 5.75 -13.86
C THR A 165 -12.89 7.22 -14.09
N LYS A 166 -12.61 8.06 -13.07
CA LYS A 166 -12.86 9.51 -13.12
C LYS A 166 -11.63 10.34 -13.44
N GLY A 167 -10.45 9.73 -13.52
CA GLY A 167 -9.20 10.46 -13.76
C GLY A 167 -8.81 11.40 -12.62
N ILE A 168 -9.09 11.03 -11.37
CA ILE A 168 -8.78 11.87 -10.20
C ILE A 168 -7.65 11.23 -9.41
N TYR A 169 -6.63 12.02 -9.11
CA TYR A 169 -5.51 11.65 -8.25
C TYR A 169 -5.69 12.28 -6.88
N TYR A 170 -5.76 11.45 -5.83
CA TYR A 170 -5.85 11.88 -4.43
C TYR A 170 -4.53 11.64 -3.73
N TYR A 171 -4.15 12.51 -2.81
CA TYR A 171 -2.95 12.31 -2.01
C TYR A 171 -3.03 13.05 -0.66
N ASN A 172 -2.27 12.56 0.29
CA ASN A 172 -1.85 13.28 1.49
C ASN A 172 -0.34 13.12 1.68
N THR A 173 0.23 13.87 2.61
CA THR A 173 1.67 13.80 2.91
C THR A 173 1.89 13.57 4.40
N TYR A 174 3.12 13.20 4.77
CA TYR A 174 3.50 13.06 6.17
C TYR A 174 3.25 14.33 6.99
N GLU A 175 3.39 15.50 6.38
CA GLU A 175 3.25 16.80 7.04
C GLU A 175 1.85 17.39 6.93
N ASN A 176 0.97 16.82 6.11
CA ASN A 176 -0.40 17.27 5.93
C ASN A 176 -1.33 16.07 5.70
N HIS A 177 -2.19 15.79 6.68
CA HIS A 177 -3.12 14.65 6.64
C HIS A 177 -4.38 14.94 5.83
N GLN A 178 -4.62 16.18 5.43
CA GLN A 178 -5.77 16.51 4.57
C GLN A 178 -5.60 15.86 3.20
N ILE A 179 -6.59 15.09 2.76
CA ILE A 179 -6.63 14.55 1.41
C ILE A 179 -6.80 15.69 0.43
N SER A 180 -5.87 15.80 -0.51
CA SER A 180 -5.90 16.72 -1.65
C SER A 180 -6.22 15.93 -2.91
N ALA A 181 -6.86 16.57 -3.89
CA ALA A 181 -7.25 15.94 -5.15
C ALA A 181 -6.83 16.79 -6.35
N VAL A 182 -6.48 16.12 -7.44
CA VAL A 182 -6.25 16.71 -8.76
C VAL A 182 -7.11 15.95 -9.76
N ASP A 183 -8.09 16.63 -10.37
CA ASP A 183 -8.90 16.10 -11.45
C ASP A 183 -8.22 16.42 -12.78
N MET A 184 -7.76 15.39 -13.50
CA MET A 184 -7.06 15.57 -14.76
C MET A 184 -7.97 16.17 -15.85
N HIS A 185 -9.28 15.96 -15.78
CA HIS A 185 -10.22 16.45 -16.81
C HIS A 185 -10.55 17.94 -16.70
N VAL A 186 -10.15 18.59 -15.62
CA VAL A 186 -10.23 20.07 -15.49
C VAL A 186 -9.09 20.74 -16.27
N GLU A 187 -8.04 19.97 -16.60
CA GLU A 187 -6.85 20.50 -17.25
C GLU A 187 -6.87 20.31 -18.78
N ASN A 188 -6.08 21.13 -19.49
CA ASN A 188 -5.84 20.92 -20.90
C ASN A 188 -4.81 19.80 -21.10
N LEU A 189 -5.29 18.57 -21.33
CA LEU A 189 -4.46 17.38 -21.50
C LEU A 189 -3.64 17.38 -22.80
N ASP A 190 -4.01 18.21 -23.78
CA ASP A 190 -3.28 18.36 -25.05
C ASP A 190 -2.23 19.49 -25.00
N SER A 191 -2.00 20.07 -23.83
CA SER A 191 -1.01 21.14 -23.63
C SER A 191 0.42 20.59 -23.66
N ASP A 192 1.30 21.25 -24.39
CA ASP A 192 2.76 20.97 -24.36
C ASP A 192 3.43 21.51 -23.10
N LYS A 193 2.70 22.24 -22.26
CA LYS A 193 3.21 22.80 -21.01
C LYS A 193 2.91 21.85 -19.85
N MET A 194 3.95 21.54 -19.08
CA MET A 194 3.78 20.80 -17.85
C MET A 194 2.98 21.64 -16.82
N ILE A 195 1.94 21.03 -16.26
CA ILE A 195 1.13 21.60 -15.20
C ILE A 195 1.66 21.08 -13.86
N CYS A 196 1.99 21.98 -12.95
CA CYS A 196 2.57 21.65 -11.66
C CYS A 196 1.69 22.17 -10.52
N TYR A 197 1.38 21.30 -9.56
CA TYR A 197 0.70 21.66 -8.32
C TYR A 197 1.70 21.58 -7.16
N PRO A 198 1.96 22.68 -6.45
CA PRO A 198 2.84 22.63 -5.29
C PRO A 198 2.19 21.79 -4.19
N VAL A 199 2.97 20.90 -3.59
CA VAL A 199 2.54 20.13 -2.45
C VAL A 199 2.18 21.05 -1.28
N ILE A 200 1.04 20.81 -0.65
CA ILE A 200 0.61 21.55 0.53
C ILE A 200 1.51 21.16 1.71
N GLN A 201 2.24 22.12 2.23
CA GLN A 201 3.12 21.95 3.38
C GLN A 201 2.44 22.36 4.68
N GLY A 202 2.79 21.65 5.74
CA GLY A 202 2.30 21.91 7.09
C GLY A 202 0.88 21.42 7.34
N GLU A 203 0.66 20.99 8.59
CA GLU A 203 -0.64 20.44 9.02
C GLU A 203 -1.70 21.55 9.11
N ARG A 204 -2.92 21.22 8.70
CA ARG A 204 -4.09 22.12 8.79
C ARG A 204 -5.03 21.65 9.87
N ILE A 205 -4.90 22.23 11.04
CA ILE A 205 -5.77 21.92 12.19
C ILE A 205 -7.02 22.80 12.11
N ASN A 206 -8.18 22.15 12.02
CA ASN A 206 -9.48 22.81 12.10
C ASN A 206 -9.92 22.94 13.56
N TYR A 207 -9.87 24.15 14.12
CA TYR A 207 -10.35 24.42 15.46
C TYR A 207 -11.86 24.68 15.43
N GLN A 208 -12.65 23.73 15.95
CA GLN A 208 -14.14 23.81 15.91
C GLN A 208 -14.71 24.86 16.85
N ASN A 209 -13.94 25.42 17.77
CA ASN A 209 -14.37 26.40 18.75
C ASN A 209 -13.85 27.83 18.47
N LYS A 210 -13.44 28.09 17.24
CA LYS A 210 -12.99 29.42 16.79
C LYS A 210 -13.92 29.96 15.71
#